data_c20084eaa15e452b4e555e545a812fa2
#
_entry.id   c20084eaa15e452b4e555e545a812fa2
#
_cell.length_a   1.000
_cell.length_b   1.000
_cell.length_c   1.000
_cell.angle_alpha   90.00
_cell.angle_beta   90.00
_cell.angle_gamma   90.00
#
_symmetry.space_group_name_H-M   'P 1'
#
loop_
_entity.id
_entity.type
_entity.pdbx_description
1 polymer ?
#
loop_
_entity_poly.entity_id
_entity_poly.type
_entity_poly.pdbx_seq_one_letter_code
_entity_poly.pdbx_strand_id
1 'polypeptide(L)'
;MALSLAISDLDAGYGAVKALRGVSLRVEAGETVALLGTNGNGKSTLMKCIAGLVRPQRGSLSLTIDGTTHDLTKLSPEAIVDLGVAMVPEGRRLFPKLTVVENLMLGAFRKAARRDIEKNLAQAFETFPVLKDLKKQLAGTMSGGQQQMLAIARALMSSPRLLLVDEPSVGLSPLLVSQTVTKIGELNQRLGLTVLMAEQNFNQAIRIATRGYIIVHGEIAVAAQSVDELKANDIVKRLYLGGVV
;
A
#
# COMPACT_ATOMS: atom_id res chain seq x y z
N MET A 1 -5.75 -13.14 -13.47
CA MET A 1 -6.61 -13.32 -12.27
C MET A 1 -7.39 -12.03 -12.07
N ALA A 2 -8.72 -12.12 -12.00
CA ALA A 2 -9.56 -10.93 -11.79
C ALA A 2 -9.52 -10.55 -10.30
N LEU A 3 -9.23 -9.29 -10.02
CA LEU A 3 -9.32 -8.71 -8.68
C LEU A 3 -9.93 -7.31 -8.83
N SER A 4 -10.87 -6.94 -7.96
CA SER A 4 -11.28 -5.54 -7.83
C SER A 4 -11.59 -5.21 -6.37
N LEU A 5 -11.09 -4.08 -5.92
CA LEU A 5 -11.45 -3.47 -4.65
C LEU A 5 -12.46 -2.37 -4.91
N ALA A 6 -13.61 -2.40 -4.25
CA ALA A 6 -14.63 -1.36 -4.35
C ALA A 6 -14.98 -0.84 -2.96
N ILE A 7 -14.97 0.48 -2.82
CA ILE A 7 -15.32 1.22 -1.62
C ILE A 7 -16.42 2.20 -2.00
N SER A 8 -17.52 2.24 -1.24
CA SER A 8 -18.66 3.13 -1.51
C SER A 8 -19.14 3.76 -0.21
N ASP A 9 -19.20 5.09 -0.20
CA ASP A 9 -19.72 5.94 0.87
C ASP A 9 -19.18 5.60 2.27
N LEU A 10 -17.87 5.31 2.35
CA LEU A 10 -17.23 4.82 3.56
C LEU A 10 -17.00 5.93 4.58
N ASP A 11 -17.62 5.80 5.75
CA ASP A 11 -17.34 6.60 6.95
C ASP A 11 -16.50 5.77 7.93
N ALA A 12 -15.42 6.33 8.43
CA ALA A 12 -14.59 5.68 9.46
C ALA A 12 -13.83 6.71 10.32
N GLY A 13 -13.44 6.29 11.52
CA GLY A 13 -12.71 7.15 12.42
C GLY A 13 -12.36 6.49 13.74
N TYR A 14 -11.95 7.29 14.71
CA TYR A 14 -11.48 6.87 16.02
C TYR A 14 -12.29 7.59 17.12
N GLY A 15 -13.10 6.85 17.86
CA GLY A 15 -14.01 7.43 18.83
C GLY A 15 -14.96 8.45 18.19
N ALA A 16 -14.96 9.68 18.67
CA ALA A 16 -15.76 10.77 18.12
C ALA A 16 -15.17 11.44 16.87
N VAL A 17 -13.92 11.15 16.52
CA VAL A 17 -13.23 11.79 15.40
C VAL A 17 -13.47 11.02 14.11
N LYS A 18 -14.23 11.61 13.18
CA LYS A 18 -14.40 11.10 11.82
C LYS A 18 -13.18 11.44 10.98
N ALA A 19 -12.45 10.42 10.55
CA ALA A 19 -11.29 10.54 9.67
C ALA A 19 -11.64 10.36 8.18
N LEU A 20 -12.70 9.61 7.87
CA LEU A 20 -13.23 9.40 6.53
C LEU A 20 -14.71 9.75 6.48
N ARG A 21 -15.15 10.38 5.38
CA ARG A 21 -16.51 10.89 5.18
C ARG A 21 -16.98 10.58 3.76
N GLY A 22 -17.79 9.55 3.60
CA GLY A 22 -18.37 9.17 2.31
C GLY A 22 -17.32 8.81 1.24
N VAL A 23 -16.18 8.22 1.65
CA VAL A 23 -15.09 7.89 0.71
C VAL A 23 -15.55 6.80 -0.24
N SER A 24 -15.39 7.07 -1.55
CA SER A 24 -15.67 6.11 -2.62
C SER A 24 -14.47 6.03 -3.56
N LEU A 25 -13.96 4.81 -3.80
CA LEU A 25 -12.89 4.55 -4.77
C LEU A 25 -12.93 3.10 -5.26
N ARG A 26 -12.22 2.85 -6.37
CA ARG A 26 -12.03 1.49 -6.92
C ARG A 26 -10.58 1.27 -7.28
N VAL A 27 -10.15 0.00 -7.24
CA VAL A 27 -8.84 -0.46 -7.72
C VAL A 27 -9.09 -1.74 -8.51
N GLU A 28 -8.66 -1.77 -9.76
CA GLU A 28 -8.83 -2.93 -10.64
C GLU A 28 -7.54 -3.78 -10.70
N ALA A 29 -7.67 -5.00 -11.19
CA ALA A 29 -6.56 -5.94 -11.28
C ALA A 29 -5.36 -5.38 -12.04
N GLY A 30 -4.17 -5.50 -11.45
CA GLY A 30 -2.91 -5.07 -12.07
C GLY A 30 -2.70 -3.56 -12.11
N GLU A 31 -3.64 -2.74 -11.62
CA GLU A 31 -3.43 -1.31 -11.52
C GLU A 31 -2.49 -0.93 -10.37
N THR A 32 -1.79 0.17 -10.55
CA THR A 32 -1.21 0.96 -9.46
C THR A 32 -2.02 2.23 -9.30
N VAL A 33 -2.81 2.31 -8.23
CA VAL A 33 -3.66 3.47 -7.92
C VAL A 33 -2.99 4.30 -6.83
N ALA A 34 -2.84 5.61 -7.07
CA ALA A 34 -2.33 6.55 -6.08
C ALA A 34 -3.48 7.17 -5.27
N LEU A 35 -3.40 7.12 -3.94
CA LEU A 35 -4.22 7.88 -3.01
C LEU A 35 -3.39 9.03 -2.45
N LEU A 36 -3.60 10.22 -2.98
CA LEU A 36 -2.83 11.42 -2.69
C LEU A 36 -3.54 12.31 -1.67
N GLY A 37 -2.78 12.93 -0.81
CA GLY A 37 -3.29 13.88 0.19
C GLY A 37 -2.21 14.28 1.19
N THR A 38 -2.34 15.43 1.80
CA THR A 38 -1.44 15.87 2.89
C THR A 38 -1.67 15.03 4.16
N ASN A 39 -0.79 15.19 5.15
CA ASN A 39 -0.92 14.46 6.41
C ASN A 39 -2.23 14.81 7.13
N GLY A 40 -2.83 13.81 7.80
CA GLY A 40 -4.10 13.98 8.50
C GLY A 40 -5.37 13.87 7.64
N ASN A 41 -5.26 13.71 6.33
CA ASN A 41 -6.42 13.64 5.42
C ASN A 41 -7.11 12.26 5.36
N GLY A 42 -6.71 11.28 6.18
CA GLY A 42 -7.41 10.00 6.27
C GLY A 42 -6.82 8.87 5.45
N LYS A 43 -5.73 9.07 4.68
CA LYS A 43 -5.08 8.03 3.84
C LYS A 43 -4.79 6.74 4.62
N SER A 44 -4.02 6.84 5.70
CA SER A 44 -3.68 5.66 6.54
C SER A 44 -4.90 5.05 7.23
N THR A 45 -5.94 5.84 7.51
CA THR A 45 -7.21 5.31 8.05
C THR A 45 -7.90 4.45 6.99
N LEU A 46 -7.94 4.89 5.73
CA LEU A 46 -8.49 4.11 4.64
C LEU A 46 -7.72 2.79 4.43
N MET A 47 -6.38 2.85 4.41
CA MET A 47 -5.54 1.66 4.34
C MET A 47 -5.85 0.67 5.47
N LYS A 48 -6.01 1.18 6.71
CA LYS A 48 -6.36 0.36 7.87
C LYS A 48 -7.77 -0.22 7.79
N CYS A 49 -8.75 0.50 7.19
CA CYS A 49 -10.07 -0.06 6.93
C CYS A 49 -9.98 -1.25 5.96
N ILE A 50 -9.24 -1.11 4.87
CA ILE A 50 -9.06 -2.20 3.89
C ILE A 50 -8.36 -3.40 4.52
N ALA A 51 -7.39 -3.16 5.41
CA ALA A 51 -6.68 -4.22 6.15
C ALA A 51 -7.49 -4.81 7.34
N GLY A 52 -8.72 -4.32 7.60
CA GLY A 52 -9.56 -4.78 8.72
C GLY A 52 -9.12 -4.30 10.10
N LEU A 53 -8.14 -3.38 10.16
CA LEU A 53 -7.59 -2.83 11.43
C LEU A 53 -8.45 -1.71 12.03
N VAL A 54 -9.27 -1.07 11.19
CA VAL A 54 -10.28 -0.07 11.59
C VAL A 54 -11.61 -0.48 10.97
N ARG A 55 -12.66 -0.61 11.78
CA ARG A 55 -14.00 -0.94 11.28
C ARG A 55 -14.70 0.32 10.80
N PRO A 56 -15.22 0.33 9.55
CA PRO A 56 -16.07 1.42 9.09
C PRO A 56 -17.34 1.54 9.92
N GLN A 57 -17.83 2.77 10.06
CA GLN A 57 -19.10 3.09 10.75
C GLN A 57 -20.28 3.05 9.77
N ARG A 58 -20.01 3.30 8.46
CA ARG A 58 -21.00 3.34 7.38
C ARG A 58 -20.32 3.02 6.05
N GLY A 59 -21.12 2.68 5.05
CA GLY A 59 -20.67 2.40 3.69
C GLY A 59 -20.34 0.94 3.47
N SER A 60 -19.78 0.64 2.32
CA SER A 60 -19.40 -0.72 1.94
C SER A 60 -17.94 -0.78 1.50
N LEU A 61 -17.31 -1.93 1.77
CA LEU A 61 -15.93 -2.22 1.41
C LEU A 61 -15.87 -3.68 0.95
N SER A 62 -15.69 -3.89 -0.34
CA SER A 62 -15.70 -5.22 -0.95
C SER A 62 -14.45 -5.50 -1.77
N LEU A 63 -14.01 -6.75 -1.73
CA LEU A 63 -12.92 -7.28 -2.55
C LEU A 63 -13.47 -8.46 -3.36
N THR A 64 -13.46 -8.32 -4.68
CA THR A 64 -13.81 -9.40 -5.59
C THR A 64 -12.55 -10.10 -6.06
N ILE A 65 -12.50 -11.42 -5.95
CA ILE A 65 -11.37 -12.25 -6.35
C ILE A 65 -11.90 -13.43 -7.16
N ASP A 66 -11.46 -13.55 -8.41
CA ASP A 66 -11.82 -14.65 -9.31
C ASP A 66 -13.37 -14.88 -9.36
N GLY A 67 -14.12 -13.77 -9.39
CA GLY A 67 -15.61 -13.75 -9.46
C GLY A 67 -16.33 -13.88 -8.12
N THR A 68 -15.61 -14.12 -7.02
CA THR A 68 -16.21 -14.16 -5.67
C THR A 68 -16.02 -12.83 -4.95
N THR A 69 -17.11 -12.23 -4.49
CA THR A 69 -17.07 -10.96 -3.75
C THR A 69 -17.11 -11.20 -2.25
N HIS A 70 -16.18 -10.60 -1.54
CA HIS A 70 -16.02 -10.64 -0.09
C HIS A 70 -16.30 -9.26 0.51
N ASP A 71 -17.19 -9.19 1.49
CA ASP A 71 -17.44 -7.98 2.30
C ASP A 71 -16.36 -7.88 3.39
N LEU A 72 -15.36 -7.01 3.18
CA LEU A 72 -14.23 -6.87 4.11
C LEU A 72 -14.63 -6.27 5.45
N THR A 73 -15.77 -5.59 5.54
CA THR A 73 -16.25 -5.01 6.81
C THR A 73 -16.61 -6.06 7.86
N LYS A 74 -16.88 -7.29 7.40
CA LYS A 74 -17.27 -8.44 8.23
C LYS A 74 -16.13 -9.41 8.53
N LEU A 75 -14.98 -9.23 7.88
CA LEU A 75 -13.85 -10.13 8.02
C LEU A 75 -12.89 -9.67 9.13
N SER A 76 -12.16 -10.62 9.71
CA SER A 76 -11.03 -10.32 10.57
C SER A 76 -9.80 -9.93 9.72
N PRO A 77 -8.81 -9.21 10.29
CA PRO A 77 -7.56 -8.90 9.58
C PRO A 77 -6.88 -10.14 9.01
N GLU A 78 -6.86 -11.25 9.76
CA GLU A 78 -6.27 -12.51 9.32
C GLU A 78 -7.00 -13.08 8.10
N ALA A 79 -8.33 -13.05 8.08
CA ALA A 79 -9.12 -13.50 6.94
C ALA A 79 -8.89 -12.62 5.71
N ILE A 80 -8.75 -11.30 5.88
CA ILE A 80 -8.41 -10.38 4.79
C ILE A 80 -7.03 -10.68 4.22
N VAL A 81 -6.06 -10.94 5.08
CA VAL A 81 -4.72 -11.35 4.63
C VAL A 81 -4.78 -12.71 3.90
N ASP A 82 -5.60 -13.65 4.34
CA ASP A 82 -5.79 -14.95 3.67
C ASP A 82 -6.40 -14.79 2.27
N LEU A 83 -7.16 -13.74 1.99
CA LEU A 83 -7.61 -13.36 0.66
C LEU A 83 -6.47 -12.84 -0.24
N GLY A 84 -5.32 -12.52 0.31
CA GLY A 84 -4.17 -12.01 -0.45
C GLY A 84 -3.99 -10.50 -0.37
N VAL A 85 -4.53 -9.85 0.63
CA VAL A 85 -4.24 -8.45 0.93
C VAL A 85 -3.02 -8.38 1.84
N ALA A 86 -1.98 -7.62 1.44
CA ALA A 86 -0.85 -7.33 2.30
C ALA A 86 -0.67 -5.82 2.45
N MET A 87 -0.14 -5.39 3.59
CA MET A 87 0.09 -3.97 3.87
C MET A 87 1.55 -3.72 4.26
N VAL A 88 2.14 -2.72 3.61
CA VAL A 88 3.37 -2.06 4.06
C VAL A 88 2.96 -0.80 4.81
N PRO A 89 2.96 -0.80 6.14
CA PRO A 89 2.49 0.33 6.93
C PRO A 89 3.54 1.45 6.97
N GLU A 90 3.09 2.67 7.23
CA GLU A 90 3.96 3.78 7.59
C GLU A 90 4.87 3.39 8.78
N GLY A 91 6.11 3.84 8.76
CA GLY A 91 7.11 3.55 9.79
C GLY A 91 7.64 2.11 9.76
N ARG A 92 7.47 1.38 8.65
CA ARG A 92 8.07 0.08 8.33
C ARG A 92 7.63 -1.07 9.24
N ARG A 93 7.42 -0.83 10.53
CA ARG A 93 6.95 -1.81 11.56
C ARG A 93 7.73 -3.13 11.51
N LEU A 94 9.05 -3.05 11.41
CA LEU A 94 9.95 -4.21 11.49
C LEU A 94 10.11 -4.68 12.94
N PHE A 95 10.59 -5.91 13.09
CA PHE A 95 11.03 -6.46 14.37
C PHE A 95 12.54 -6.18 14.51
N PRO A 96 12.97 -5.14 15.25
CA PRO A 96 14.33 -4.63 15.21
C PRO A 96 15.36 -5.61 15.78
N LYS A 97 14.94 -6.49 16.69
CA LYS A 97 15.77 -7.52 17.32
C LYS A 97 15.83 -8.83 16.55
N LEU A 98 15.11 -8.94 15.44
CA LEU A 98 15.17 -10.08 14.53
C LEU A 98 16.05 -9.73 13.33
N THR A 99 16.68 -10.75 12.77
CA THR A 99 17.45 -10.65 11.54
C THR A 99 16.58 -10.34 10.32
N VAL A 100 17.20 -10.00 9.20
CA VAL A 100 16.52 -9.81 7.90
C VAL A 100 15.72 -11.06 7.54
N VAL A 101 16.34 -12.25 7.59
CA VAL A 101 15.65 -13.50 7.24
C VAL A 101 14.48 -13.77 8.17
N GLU A 102 14.65 -13.60 9.48
CA GLU A 102 13.55 -13.80 10.45
C GLU A 102 12.40 -12.84 10.21
N ASN A 103 12.68 -11.56 9.90
CA ASN A 103 11.64 -10.61 9.49
C ASN A 103 10.91 -11.06 8.23
N LEU A 104 11.62 -11.56 7.22
CA LEU A 104 11.01 -12.09 5.99
C LEU A 104 10.13 -13.30 6.29
N MET A 105 10.62 -14.26 7.07
CA MET A 105 9.88 -15.48 7.43
C MET A 105 8.56 -15.18 8.14
N LEU A 106 8.51 -14.13 8.97
CA LEU A 106 7.26 -13.66 9.59
C LEU A 106 6.21 -13.20 8.55
N GLY A 107 6.64 -12.74 7.37
CA GLY A 107 5.73 -12.38 6.27
C GLY A 107 5.04 -13.58 5.62
N ALA A 108 5.59 -14.78 5.75
CA ALA A 108 5.06 -16.00 5.14
C ALA A 108 4.07 -16.75 6.05
N PHE A 109 3.29 -16.07 6.89
CA PHE A 109 2.42 -16.73 7.87
C PHE A 109 1.17 -17.38 7.25
N ARG A 110 0.70 -16.95 6.05
CA ARG A 110 -0.41 -17.59 5.33
C ARG A 110 -0.08 -19.03 4.97
N LYS A 111 -1.07 -19.94 5.07
CA LYS A 111 -0.89 -21.36 4.68
C LYS A 111 -0.40 -21.50 3.23
N ALA A 112 -0.96 -20.71 2.30
CA ALA A 112 -0.53 -20.72 0.90
C ALA A 112 0.93 -20.26 0.75
N ALA A 113 1.33 -19.19 1.43
CA ALA A 113 2.69 -18.64 1.37
C ALA A 113 3.74 -19.57 1.99
N ARG A 114 3.35 -20.33 3.03
CA ARG A 114 4.26 -21.32 3.67
C ARG A 114 4.65 -22.48 2.73
N ARG A 115 3.80 -22.85 1.79
CA ARG A 115 4.13 -23.88 0.79
C ARG A 115 5.23 -23.42 -0.17
N ASP A 116 5.28 -22.12 -0.45
CA ASP A 116 6.18 -21.49 -1.42
C ASP A 116 7.26 -20.64 -0.75
N ILE A 117 7.58 -20.89 0.53
CA ILE A 117 8.42 -20.02 1.34
C ILE A 117 9.81 -19.80 0.73
N GLU A 118 10.44 -20.86 0.22
CA GLU A 118 11.76 -20.77 -0.42
C GLU A 118 11.70 -19.96 -1.72
N LYS A 119 10.66 -20.17 -2.52
CA LYS A 119 10.39 -19.40 -3.74
C LYS A 119 10.18 -17.92 -3.42
N ASN A 120 9.36 -17.63 -2.42
CA ASN A 120 9.07 -16.26 -1.99
C ASN A 120 10.33 -15.57 -1.43
N LEU A 121 11.15 -16.30 -0.68
CA LEU A 121 12.43 -15.81 -0.17
C LEU A 121 13.42 -15.52 -1.30
N ALA A 122 13.54 -16.42 -2.28
CA ALA A 122 14.35 -16.21 -3.47
C ALA A 122 13.89 -14.96 -4.25
N GLN A 123 12.58 -14.80 -4.44
CA GLN A 123 11.99 -13.64 -5.09
C GLN A 123 12.24 -12.34 -4.32
N ALA A 124 12.16 -12.37 -2.97
CA ALA A 124 12.48 -11.22 -2.13
C ALA A 124 13.94 -10.77 -2.30
N PHE A 125 14.88 -11.73 -2.33
CA PHE A 125 16.29 -11.45 -2.56
C PHE A 125 16.62 -11.03 -4.01
N GLU A 126 15.91 -11.56 -5.00
CA GLU A 126 16.01 -11.11 -6.38
C GLU A 126 15.52 -9.66 -6.53
N THR A 127 14.41 -9.32 -5.90
CA THR A 127 13.86 -7.95 -5.91
C THR A 127 14.75 -6.95 -5.18
N PHE A 128 15.32 -7.36 -4.04
CA PHE A 128 16.19 -6.55 -3.20
C PHE A 128 17.49 -7.28 -2.86
N PRO A 129 18.48 -7.32 -3.79
CA PRO A 129 19.71 -8.10 -3.61
C PRO A 129 20.47 -7.77 -2.33
N VAL A 130 20.47 -6.51 -1.90
CA VAL A 130 21.10 -6.06 -0.65
C VAL A 130 20.61 -6.83 0.58
N LEU A 131 19.34 -7.28 0.59
CA LEU A 131 18.81 -8.07 1.71
C LEU A 131 19.42 -9.46 1.80
N LYS A 132 19.87 -10.03 0.67
CA LYS A 132 20.59 -11.30 0.64
C LYS A 132 21.92 -11.21 1.34
N ASP A 133 22.67 -10.12 1.10
CA ASP A 133 23.97 -9.88 1.71
C ASP A 133 23.83 -9.63 3.22
N LEU A 134 22.73 -8.98 3.62
CA LEU A 134 22.41 -8.61 5.01
C LEU A 134 21.57 -9.65 5.75
N LYS A 135 21.38 -10.86 5.22
CA LYS A 135 20.40 -11.84 5.72
C LYS A 135 20.51 -12.17 7.21
N LYS A 136 21.69 -12.09 7.81
CA LYS A 136 21.96 -12.35 9.23
C LYS A 136 22.02 -11.08 10.08
N GLN A 137 21.93 -9.89 9.46
CA GLN A 137 21.98 -8.62 10.17
C GLN A 137 20.66 -8.35 10.90
N LEU A 138 20.69 -7.75 12.09
CA LEU A 138 19.52 -7.31 12.82
C LEU A 138 18.85 -6.13 12.10
N ALA A 139 17.54 -6.20 11.93
CA ALA A 139 16.78 -5.17 11.22
C ALA A 139 16.92 -3.77 11.85
N GLY A 140 17.08 -3.69 13.16
CA GLY A 140 17.29 -2.43 13.87
C GLY A 140 18.59 -1.71 13.57
N THR A 141 19.61 -2.41 13.02
CA THR A 141 20.92 -1.83 12.67
C THR A 141 21.04 -1.43 11.20
N MET A 142 20.00 -1.65 10.41
CA MET A 142 19.96 -1.32 8.99
C MET A 142 19.69 0.17 8.76
N SER A 143 20.14 0.69 7.61
CA SER A 143 19.77 2.04 7.18
C SER A 143 18.26 2.15 6.93
N GLY A 144 17.70 3.38 6.97
CA GLY A 144 16.28 3.61 6.72
C GLY A 144 15.79 3.06 5.37
N GLY A 145 16.60 3.19 4.30
CA GLY A 145 16.27 2.62 2.99
C GLY A 145 16.28 1.10 2.98
N GLN A 146 17.26 0.47 3.62
CA GLN A 146 17.32 -0.99 3.75
C GLN A 146 16.13 -1.53 4.56
N GLN A 147 15.75 -0.82 5.63
CA GLN A 147 14.56 -1.17 6.41
C GLN A 147 13.28 -1.05 5.58
N GLN A 148 13.17 -0.05 4.69
CA GLN A 148 12.02 0.09 3.80
C GLN A 148 11.95 -1.06 2.79
N MET A 149 13.08 -1.42 2.19
CA MET A 149 13.19 -2.58 1.30
C MET A 149 12.78 -3.87 2.03
N LEU A 150 13.23 -4.06 3.27
CA LEU A 150 12.86 -5.20 4.10
C LEU A 150 11.35 -5.22 4.42
N ALA A 151 10.73 -4.08 4.70
CA ALA A 151 9.29 -4.00 4.97
C ALA A 151 8.46 -4.40 3.74
N ILE A 152 8.85 -3.93 2.54
CA ILE A 152 8.19 -4.32 1.29
C ILE A 152 8.44 -5.82 1.01
N ALA A 153 9.68 -6.28 1.11
CA ALA A 153 10.02 -7.68 0.90
C ALA A 153 9.24 -8.62 1.85
N ARG A 154 9.09 -8.23 3.12
CA ARG A 154 8.28 -8.97 4.09
C ARG A 154 6.82 -9.06 3.68
N ALA A 155 6.23 -7.99 3.15
CA ALA A 155 4.86 -8.02 2.65
C ALA A 155 4.73 -8.98 1.44
N LEU A 156 5.72 -9.02 0.55
CA LEU A 156 5.76 -9.94 -0.61
C LEU A 156 5.84 -11.42 -0.20
N MET A 157 6.43 -11.73 0.97
CA MET A 157 6.49 -13.11 1.47
C MET A 157 5.12 -13.74 1.67
N SER A 158 4.05 -12.95 1.80
CA SER A 158 2.67 -13.45 1.87
C SER A 158 2.09 -13.83 0.51
N SER A 159 2.80 -13.66 -0.60
CA SER A 159 2.30 -13.82 -1.99
C SER A 159 1.01 -13.01 -2.21
N PRO A 160 1.05 -11.68 -2.07
CA PRO A 160 -0.15 -10.86 -2.12
C PRO A 160 -0.71 -10.74 -3.55
N ARG A 161 -2.03 -10.54 -3.63
CA ARG A 161 -2.75 -10.11 -4.85
C ARG A 161 -2.98 -8.60 -4.86
N LEU A 162 -3.21 -8.03 -3.67
CA LEU A 162 -3.35 -6.59 -3.44
C LEU A 162 -2.31 -6.14 -2.41
N LEU A 163 -1.46 -5.20 -2.79
CA LEU A 163 -0.48 -4.58 -1.91
C LEU A 163 -0.93 -3.16 -1.55
N LEU A 164 -1.17 -2.94 -0.28
CA LEU A 164 -1.40 -1.62 0.29
C LEU A 164 -0.06 -1.05 0.73
N VAL A 165 0.30 0.14 0.25
CA VAL A 165 1.57 0.78 0.61
C VAL A 165 1.27 2.14 1.21
N ASP A 166 1.55 2.31 2.50
CA ASP A 166 1.23 3.52 3.25
C ASP A 166 2.49 4.37 3.45
N GLU A 167 2.56 5.49 2.73
CA GLU A 167 3.62 6.50 2.76
C GLU A 167 5.05 5.93 2.69
N PRO A 168 5.41 5.21 1.62
CA PRO A 168 6.72 4.57 1.49
C PRO A 168 7.88 5.56 1.42
N SER A 169 7.62 6.84 1.17
CA SER A 169 8.63 7.90 1.05
C SER A 169 9.08 8.49 2.40
N VAL A 170 8.28 8.32 3.46
CA VAL A 170 8.53 8.98 4.74
C VAL A 170 9.86 8.57 5.37
N GLY A 171 10.68 9.57 5.73
CA GLY A 171 11.97 9.35 6.39
C GLY A 171 13.06 8.75 5.50
N LEU A 172 12.94 8.90 4.19
CA LEU A 172 13.94 8.49 3.22
C LEU A 172 14.53 9.69 2.46
N SER A 173 15.78 9.56 2.01
CA SER A 173 16.37 10.53 1.09
C SER A 173 15.67 10.46 -0.28
N PRO A 174 15.69 11.54 -1.09
CA PRO A 174 15.04 11.57 -2.39
C PRO A 174 15.46 10.41 -3.33
N LEU A 175 16.73 10.03 -3.29
CA LEU A 175 17.25 8.90 -4.06
C LEU A 175 16.61 7.57 -3.64
N LEU A 176 16.53 7.31 -2.34
CA LEU A 176 15.94 6.08 -1.79
C LEU A 176 14.42 6.03 -2.03
N VAL A 177 13.74 7.16 -1.95
CA VAL A 177 12.32 7.27 -2.35
C VAL A 177 12.14 6.84 -3.78
N SER A 178 12.92 7.44 -4.70
CA SER A 178 12.89 7.11 -6.12
C SER A 178 13.11 5.62 -6.38
N GLN A 179 14.12 5.03 -5.76
CA GLN A 179 14.41 3.59 -5.89
C GLN A 179 13.27 2.72 -5.34
N THR A 180 12.72 3.07 -4.18
CA THR A 180 11.61 2.33 -3.55
C THR A 180 10.36 2.35 -4.43
N VAL A 181 9.97 3.53 -4.91
CA VAL A 181 8.79 3.68 -5.79
C VAL A 181 9.00 2.93 -7.10
N THR A 182 10.17 3.06 -7.74
CA THR A 182 10.50 2.29 -8.95
C THR A 182 10.37 0.78 -8.72
N LYS A 183 10.87 0.26 -7.58
CA LYS A 183 10.75 -1.17 -7.25
C LYS A 183 9.30 -1.62 -7.07
N ILE A 184 8.43 -0.80 -6.50
CA ILE A 184 7.00 -1.11 -6.41
C ILE A 184 6.39 -1.21 -7.81
N GLY A 185 6.73 -0.28 -8.73
CA GLY A 185 6.29 -0.33 -10.13
C GLY A 185 6.79 -1.58 -10.88
N GLU A 186 8.06 -1.95 -10.70
CA GLU A 186 8.61 -3.19 -11.27
C GLU A 186 7.88 -4.45 -10.75
N LEU A 187 7.55 -4.49 -9.46
CA LEU A 187 6.78 -5.57 -8.85
C LEU A 187 5.36 -5.66 -9.43
N ASN A 188 4.69 -4.51 -9.61
CA ASN A 188 3.38 -4.47 -10.27
C ASN A 188 3.45 -5.09 -11.67
N GLN A 189 4.39 -4.65 -12.50
CA GLN A 189 4.54 -5.11 -13.89
C GLN A 189 4.95 -6.59 -13.98
N ARG A 190 5.93 -7.01 -13.18
CA ARG A 190 6.49 -8.37 -13.25
C ARG A 190 5.57 -9.44 -12.68
N LEU A 191 4.83 -9.11 -11.62
CA LEU A 191 3.98 -10.06 -10.88
C LEU A 191 2.49 -9.91 -11.18
N GLY A 192 2.08 -8.90 -11.94
CA GLY A 192 0.67 -8.54 -12.11
C GLY A 192 0.02 -8.11 -10.78
N LEU A 193 0.83 -7.57 -9.87
CA LEU A 193 0.41 -7.19 -8.52
C LEU A 193 -0.46 -5.93 -8.58
N THR A 194 -1.64 -5.99 -7.97
CA THR A 194 -2.47 -4.79 -7.78
C THR A 194 -1.93 -3.96 -6.62
N VAL A 195 -1.79 -2.66 -6.78
CA VAL A 195 -1.20 -1.76 -5.77
C VAL A 195 -2.14 -0.58 -5.49
N LEU A 196 -2.43 -0.35 -4.22
CA LEU A 196 -2.98 0.91 -3.74
C LEU A 196 -1.92 1.59 -2.86
N MET A 197 -1.41 2.73 -3.32
CA MET A 197 -0.33 3.45 -2.65
C MET A 197 -0.83 4.79 -2.13
N ALA A 198 -0.79 4.98 -0.82
CA ALA A 198 -1.02 6.28 -0.18
C ALA A 198 0.29 7.07 -0.16
N GLU A 199 0.27 8.28 -0.65
CA GLU A 199 1.44 9.16 -0.71
C GLU A 199 1.08 10.63 -0.50
N GLN A 200 2.02 11.36 0.09
CA GLN A 200 1.98 12.80 0.14
C GLN A 200 2.75 13.42 -1.04
N ASN A 201 3.80 12.76 -1.51
CA ASN A 201 4.63 13.25 -2.59
C ASN A 201 4.03 12.90 -3.94
N PHE A 202 3.33 13.89 -4.54
CA PHE A 202 2.69 13.77 -5.84
C PHE A 202 3.66 13.29 -6.93
N ASN A 203 4.82 13.94 -7.06
CA ASN A 203 5.78 13.64 -8.12
C ASN A 203 6.34 12.21 -8.05
N GLN A 204 6.43 11.64 -6.86
CA GLN A 204 6.88 10.26 -6.69
C GLN A 204 5.75 9.28 -7.02
N ALA A 205 4.53 9.55 -6.55
CA ALA A 205 3.40 8.67 -6.77
C ALA A 205 3.05 8.50 -8.26
N ILE A 206 3.01 9.59 -9.02
CA ILE A 206 2.64 9.56 -10.44
C ILE A 206 3.64 8.83 -11.35
N ARG A 207 4.84 8.50 -10.86
CA ARG A 207 5.86 7.77 -11.65
C ARG A 207 5.45 6.34 -11.96
N ILE A 208 4.64 5.73 -11.10
CA ILE A 208 4.21 4.33 -11.24
C ILE A 208 2.68 4.19 -11.26
N ALA A 209 1.94 5.23 -10.87
CA ALA A 209 0.50 5.20 -10.86
C ALA A 209 -0.08 5.16 -12.29
N THR A 210 -1.14 4.40 -12.49
CA THR A 210 -1.95 4.43 -13.71
C THR A 210 -3.02 5.51 -13.63
N ARG A 211 -3.57 5.72 -12.43
CA ARG A 211 -4.57 6.73 -12.09
C ARG A 211 -4.55 7.03 -10.59
N GLY A 212 -5.40 7.93 -10.12
CA GLY A 212 -5.40 8.22 -8.69
C GLY A 212 -6.56 9.05 -8.18
N TYR A 213 -6.58 9.16 -6.87
CA TYR A 213 -7.54 9.93 -6.09
C TYR A 213 -6.82 10.96 -5.24
N ILE A 214 -7.46 12.11 -5.03
CA ILE A 214 -7.01 13.10 -4.05
C ILE A 214 -8.00 13.09 -2.88
N ILE A 215 -7.49 12.84 -1.69
CA ILE A 215 -8.28 12.90 -0.46
C ILE A 215 -7.94 14.19 0.30
N VAL A 216 -8.98 14.94 0.66
CA VAL A 216 -8.89 16.20 1.42
C VAL A 216 -9.92 16.15 2.54
N HIS A 217 -9.50 16.39 3.78
CA HIS A 217 -10.37 16.38 4.96
C HIS A 217 -11.25 15.13 5.10
N GLY A 218 -10.73 13.98 4.65
CA GLY A 218 -11.43 12.70 4.75
C GLY A 218 -12.42 12.42 3.62
N GLU A 219 -12.46 13.24 2.57
CA GLU A 219 -13.34 13.10 1.40
C GLU A 219 -12.54 13.00 0.11
N ILE A 220 -13.04 12.27 -0.89
CA ILE A 220 -12.42 12.24 -2.23
C ILE A 220 -12.77 13.54 -2.96
N ALA A 221 -11.78 14.42 -3.06
CA ALA A 221 -11.93 15.70 -3.77
C ALA A 221 -11.73 15.55 -5.29
N VAL A 222 -10.92 14.57 -5.72
CA VAL A 222 -10.62 14.29 -7.14
C VAL A 222 -10.57 12.78 -7.35
N ALA A 223 -11.22 12.29 -8.39
CA ALA A 223 -11.15 10.92 -8.89
C ALA A 223 -10.72 10.97 -10.36
N ALA A 224 -9.43 10.86 -10.63
CA ALA A 224 -8.87 10.93 -11.97
C ALA A 224 -8.67 9.54 -12.57
N GLN A 225 -8.97 9.38 -13.85
CA GLN A 225 -8.85 8.10 -14.57
C GLN A 225 -7.46 7.93 -15.23
N SER A 226 -6.63 8.97 -15.20
CA SER A 226 -5.26 8.92 -15.69
C SER A 226 -4.34 9.87 -14.92
N VAL A 227 -3.03 9.67 -15.05
CA VAL A 227 -2.01 10.58 -14.49
C VAL A 227 -2.10 11.96 -15.15
N ASP A 228 -2.43 12.02 -16.43
CA ASP A 228 -2.54 13.30 -17.14
C ASP A 228 -3.74 14.11 -16.66
N GLU A 229 -4.87 13.46 -16.36
CA GLU A 229 -6.00 14.09 -15.72
C GLU A 229 -5.66 14.61 -14.31
N LEU A 230 -4.89 13.84 -13.52
CA LEU A 230 -4.37 14.32 -12.23
C LEU A 230 -3.53 15.59 -12.39
N LYS A 231 -2.57 15.61 -13.33
CA LYS A 231 -1.70 16.76 -13.56
C LYS A 231 -2.44 17.99 -14.07
N ALA A 232 -3.51 17.80 -14.85
CA ALA A 232 -4.32 18.88 -15.37
C ALA A 232 -5.25 19.50 -14.34
N ASN A 233 -5.55 18.80 -13.25
CA ASN A 233 -6.54 19.20 -12.24
C ASN A 233 -6.06 20.39 -11.41
N ASP A 234 -6.92 21.41 -11.22
CA ASP A 234 -6.56 22.64 -10.53
C ASP A 234 -6.36 22.48 -9.02
N ILE A 235 -7.04 21.50 -8.40
CA ILE A 235 -6.79 21.15 -6.98
C ILE A 235 -5.38 20.59 -6.84
N VAL A 236 -4.95 19.74 -7.77
CA VAL A 236 -3.59 19.18 -7.79
C VAL A 236 -2.55 20.28 -7.97
N LYS A 237 -2.78 21.19 -8.93
CA LYS A 237 -1.87 22.31 -9.18
C LYS A 237 -1.69 23.18 -7.92
N ARG A 238 -2.79 23.49 -7.24
CA ARG A 238 -2.75 24.27 -5.99
C ARG A 238 -2.06 23.55 -4.84
N LEU A 239 -2.37 22.27 -4.61
CA LEU A 239 -1.85 21.53 -3.47
C LEU A 239 -0.40 21.05 -3.63
N TYR A 240 0.05 20.79 -4.88
CA TYR A 240 1.30 20.07 -5.12
C TYR A 240 2.26 20.74 -6.10
N LEU A 241 1.76 21.60 -7.01
CA LEU A 241 2.58 22.18 -8.08
C LEU A 241 2.84 23.68 -7.95
N GLY A 242 2.47 24.29 -6.81
CA GLY A 242 2.74 25.69 -6.51
C GLY A 242 1.98 26.66 -7.43
N GLY A 243 0.82 26.28 -7.96
CA GLY A 243 -0.01 27.15 -8.77
C GLY A 243 -0.47 28.35 -7.98
N VAL A 244 0.00 29.52 -8.37
CA VAL A 244 -0.53 30.81 -7.94
C VAL A 244 -1.89 30.98 -8.63
N VAL A 245 -2.92 31.30 -7.83
CA VAL A 245 -4.23 31.75 -8.32
C VAL A 245 -4.10 33.15 -8.92
#